data_676a561ad847d53a5f26d0f614f89598
#
_entry.id   676a561ad847d53a5f26d0f614f89598
#
_cell.length_a   1.000
_cell.length_b   1.000
_cell.length_c   1.000
_cell.angle_alpha   90.00
_cell.angle_beta   90.00
_cell.angle_gamma   90.00
#
_symmetry.space_group_name_H-M   'P 1'
#
loop_
_entity.id
_entity.type
_entity.pdbx_description
1 polymer ?
#
loop_
_entity_poly.entity_id
_entity_poly.type
_entity_poly.pdbx_seq_one_letter_code
_entity_poly.pdbx_strand_id
1 'polypeptide(L)'
;MDYTNIIKVIQERYSNCYANKDFYSKSLKLWLSLYKGEKQSYHTLRVSNGITSPKREMYRLNMAPRVARDWKSATLNEDIDIVVNSTNNKSSVFLQGTKGNGGVLGDNNFTVLLSSVIEKMYALGTSAIAIDLDAVNVDDMGNITATTDSKIRLKQYNAMQIIPISWHNNIIDEVAFVSTINVSGKEYTTLSVHKKENGTYVIYNTILNKDFKEVTLDNVNTAKIVKTNSEKPLFVIFKTNIDNNIDLDSPLGLSVYADAIDSLKGVDTIYDRAIYEIISGQRLVLMNKALLTTDADGKCIVPQDERQYFMNFLGDDALANISEFVKDFTPNFRTDALDKELQNQLNMLSFKCGLGTQYYRMDKSGNVTATEFLGSRQDFVRNVGIMNKTIVSELKSLFSEILWVGQNLLGKNVNADAKIIVTVKDGLITSDKDEKESDRADVAAGLMSKLDYIMKWQGLTEEQAREKLEQMKEEQSDNIENKEDVNTTDK
;
A
#
# COMPACT_ATOMS: atom_id res chain seq x y z
N MET A 1 -19.86 -1.53 8.19
CA MET A 1 -19.95 -0.56 9.31
C MET A 1 -20.97 0.52 8.94
N ASP A 2 -21.82 0.88 9.87
CA ASP A 2 -22.75 2.01 9.73
C ASP A 2 -22.17 3.25 10.39
N TYR A 3 -21.51 4.08 9.58
CA TYR A 3 -20.84 5.30 10.07
C TYR A 3 -21.78 6.34 10.62
N THR A 4 -23.02 6.39 10.14
CA THR A 4 -24.02 7.36 10.64
C THR A 4 -24.28 7.15 12.13
N ASN A 5 -24.51 5.91 12.52
CA ASN A 5 -24.78 5.58 13.92
C ASN A 5 -23.51 5.62 14.79
N ILE A 6 -22.35 5.19 14.27
CA ILE A 6 -21.08 5.26 14.99
C ILE A 6 -20.71 6.71 15.29
N ILE A 7 -20.73 7.58 14.28
CA ILE A 7 -20.43 9.01 14.44
C ILE A 7 -21.39 9.65 15.44
N LYS A 8 -22.68 9.30 15.37
CA LYS A 8 -23.69 9.79 16.33
C LYS A 8 -23.34 9.39 17.76
N VAL A 9 -22.97 8.14 18.02
CA VAL A 9 -22.56 7.66 19.35
C VAL A 9 -21.31 8.43 19.83
N ILE A 10 -20.35 8.70 18.95
CA ILE A 10 -19.16 9.46 19.30
C ILE A 10 -19.53 10.92 19.61
N GLN A 11 -20.38 11.55 18.80
CA GLN A 11 -20.84 12.94 19.02
C GLN A 11 -21.65 13.10 20.29
N GLU A 12 -22.51 12.15 20.64
CA GLU A 12 -23.29 12.17 21.89
C GLU A 12 -22.39 12.10 23.14
N ARG A 13 -21.25 11.42 23.06
CA ARG A 13 -20.30 11.24 24.17
C ARG A 13 -19.19 12.29 24.21
N TYR A 14 -18.75 12.73 23.03
CA TYR A 14 -17.60 13.62 22.84
C TYR A 14 -18.01 14.76 21.92
N SER A 15 -18.60 15.81 22.48
CA SER A 15 -19.33 16.90 21.82
C SER A 15 -18.59 17.66 20.69
N ASN A 16 -17.29 17.43 20.49
CA ASN A 16 -16.49 18.15 19.51
C ASN A 16 -16.07 17.29 18.30
N CYS A 17 -16.69 16.13 18.10
CA CYS A 17 -16.37 15.27 16.97
C CYS A 17 -16.90 15.87 15.66
N TYR A 18 -16.00 16.28 14.78
CA TYR A 18 -16.33 16.54 13.38
C TYR A 18 -16.03 15.28 12.58
N ALA A 19 -17.03 14.69 11.97
CA ALA A 19 -16.83 13.64 11.01
C ALA A 19 -17.87 13.78 9.89
N ASN A 20 -17.38 13.98 8.68
CA ASN A 20 -18.23 14.02 7.50
C ASN A 20 -18.62 12.60 7.08
N LYS A 21 -19.84 12.18 7.45
CA LYS A 21 -20.36 10.85 7.13
C LYS A 21 -20.36 10.56 5.61
N ASP A 22 -20.51 11.60 4.79
CA ASP A 22 -20.52 11.46 3.33
C ASP A 22 -19.12 11.10 2.79
N PHE A 23 -18.07 11.63 3.40
CA PHE A 23 -16.69 11.24 3.05
C PHE A 23 -16.47 9.74 3.27
N TYR A 24 -16.90 9.18 4.41
CA TYR A 24 -16.78 7.75 4.70
C TYR A 24 -17.66 6.89 3.81
N SER A 25 -18.93 7.29 3.64
CA SER A 25 -19.92 6.47 2.93
C SER A 25 -19.79 6.52 1.40
N LYS A 26 -19.21 7.58 0.85
CA LYS A 26 -19.04 7.77 -0.59
C LYS A 26 -17.57 7.59 -0.99
N SER A 27 -16.68 8.49 -0.61
CA SER A 27 -15.30 8.53 -1.08
C SER A 27 -14.46 7.35 -0.59
N LEU A 28 -14.34 7.18 0.73
CA LEU A 28 -13.56 6.08 1.31
C LEU A 28 -14.12 4.71 0.92
N LYS A 29 -15.45 4.56 0.90
CA LYS A 29 -16.10 3.31 0.47
C LYS A 29 -15.81 2.99 -0.99
N LEU A 30 -15.83 3.99 -1.87
CA LEU A 30 -15.47 3.83 -3.28
C LEU A 30 -14.00 3.39 -3.41
N TRP A 31 -13.06 4.09 -2.76
CA TRP A 31 -11.65 3.73 -2.82
C TRP A 31 -11.39 2.33 -2.28
N LEU A 32 -12.03 1.96 -1.17
CA LEU A 32 -11.92 0.62 -0.62
C LEU A 32 -12.45 -0.44 -1.58
N SER A 33 -13.59 -0.20 -2.25
CA SER A 33 -14.17 -1.13 -3.21
C SER A 33 -13.27 -1.29 -4.46
N LEU A 34 -12.66 -0.21 -4.93
CA LEU A 34 -11.68 -0.25 -6.02
C LEU A 34 -10.40 -0.99 -5.60
N TYR A 35 -9.89 -0.74 -4.39
CA TYR A 35 -8.72 -1.45 -3.87
C TYR A 35 -8.96 -2.96 -3.71
N LYS A 36 -10.16 -3.36 -3.27
CA LYS A 36 -10.56 -4.77 -3.22
C LYS A 36 -10.83 -5.39 -4.58
N GLY A 37 -10.87 -4.59 -5.65
CA GLY A 37 -11.26 -5.06 -6.96
C GLY A 37 -12.73 -5.43 -7.04
N GLU A 38 -13.59 -4.85 -6.23
CA GLU A 38 -15.02 -5.08 -6.26
C GLU A 38 -15.64 -4.50 -7.53
N LYS A 39 -16.70 -5.14 -8.01
CA LYS A 39 -17.42 -4.72 -9.19
C LYS A 39 -18.10 -3.37 -8.97
N GLN A 40 -17.80 -2.41 -9.86
CA GLN A 40 -18.45 -1.11 -9.89
C GLN A 40 -19.69 -1.15 -10.82
N SER A 41 -20.58 -0.18 -10.67
CA SER A 41 -21.81 -0.09 -11.47
C SER A 41 -21.54 -0.04 -12.98
N TYR A 42 -20.46 0.64 -13.40
CA TYR A 42 -20.08 0.76 -14.81
C TYR A 42 -19.51 -0.53 -15.42
N HIS A 43 -19.15 -1.53 -14.62
CA HIS A 43 -18.68 -2.83 -15.11
C HIS A 43 -19.80 -3.73 -15.64
N THR A 44 -21.07 -3.27 -15.58
CA THR A 44 -22.21 -4.00 -16.16
C THR A 44 -22.68 -3.26 -17.39
N LEU A 45 -22.45 -3.86 -18.55
CA LEU A 45 -22.92 -3.35 -19.84
C LEU A 45 -24.24 -3.98 -20.23
N ARG A 46 -25.08 -3.20 -20.92
CA ARG A 46 -26.26 -3.72 -21.62
C ARG A 46 -25.88 -3.89 -23.09
N VAL A 47 -25.96 -5.11 -23.58
CA VAL A 47 -25.69 -5.42 -25.00
C VAL A 47 -27.02 -5.61 -25.64
N SER A 48 -27.47 -4.64 -26.48
CA SER A 48 -28.72 -4.77 -27.23
C SER A 48 -28.45 -5.59 -28.49
N ASN A 49 -29.28 -6.62 -28.72
CA ASN A 49 -29.30 -7.39 -29.94
C ASN A 49 -30.57 -7.08 -30.80
N GLY A 50 -31.23 -5.96 -30.52
CA GLY A 50 -32.44 -5.51 -31.17
C GLY A 50 -33.73 -6.12 -30.61
N ILE A 51 -33.68 -7.26 -29.94
CA ILE A 51 -34.85 -7.98 -29.39
C ILE A 51 -34.76 -7.96 -27.85
N THR A 52 -33.59 -8.23 -27.31
CA THR A 52 -33.32 -8.28 -25.88
C THR A 52 -32.11 -7.41 -25.55
N SER A 53 -31.97 -7.05 -24.26
CA SER A 53 -30.84 -6.31 -23.80
C SER A 53 -30.16 -7.06 -22.64
N PRO A 54 -29.49 -8.20 -22.93
CA PRO A 54 -28.80 -8.96 -21.90
C PRO A 54 -27.67 -8.13 -21.25
N LYS A 55 -27.48 -8.38 -19.99
CA LYS A 55 -26.38 -7.75 -19.24
C LYS A 55 -25.12 -8.59 -19.41
N ARG A 56 -24.01 -7.94 -19.70
CA ARG A 56 -22.67 -8.54 -19.75
C ARG A 56 -21.77 -7.86 -18.72
N GLU A 57 -20.89 -8.61 -18.10
CA GLU A 57 -19.84 -8.08 -17.27
C GLU A 57 -18.62 -7.71 -18.11
N MET A 58 -17.99 -6.57 -17.74
CA MET A 58 -16.74 -6.13 -18.36
C MET A 58 -15.56 -6.96 -17.83
N TYR A 59 -14.62 -7.25 -18.69
CA TYR A 59 -13.26 -7.64 -18.28
C TYR A 59 -12.57 -6.43 -17.65
N ARG A 60 -11.80 -6.66 -16.58
CA ARG A 60 -11.21 -5.60 -15.78
C ARG A 60 -9.71 -5.79 -15.64
N LEU A 61 -8.95 -4.73 -15.84
CA LEU A 61 -7.51 -4.72 -15.56
C LEU A 61 -7.23 -4.48 -14.07
N ASN A 62 -8.15 -3.82 -13.37
CA ASN A 62 -8.15 -3.64 -11.92
C ASN A 62 -6.88 -2.95 -11.40
N MET A 63 -6.57 -1.77 -11.92
CA MET A 63 -5.31 -1.07 -11.65
C MET A 63 -5.21 -0.42 -10.27
N ALA A 64 -6.32 -0.15 -9.56
CA ALA A 64 -6.27 0.54 -8.27
C ALA A 64 -5.39 -0.16 -7.21
N PRO A 65 -5.51 -1.49 -6.94
CA PRO A 65 -4.58 -2.15 -6.03
C PRO A 65 -3.14 -2.17 -6.54
N ARG A 66 -2.93 -2.17 -7.85
CA ARG A 66 -1.60 -2.11 -8.45
C ARG A 66 -0.92 -0.77 -8.15
N VAL A 67 -1.63 0.34 -8.35
CA VAL A 67 -1.14 1.69 -8.05
C VAL A 67 -0.73 1.80 -6.58
N ALA A 68 -1.56 1.34 -5.64
CA ALA A 68 -1.24 1.38 -4.21
C ALA A 68 0.02 0.56 -3.86
N ARG A 69 0.18 -0.63 -4.46
CA ARG A 69 1.37 -1.48 -4.27
C ARG A 69 2.63 -0.87 -4.87
N ASP A 70 2.53 -0.23 -6.03
CA ASP A 70 3.67 0.40 -6.68
C ASP A 70 4.17 1.59 -5.86
N TRP A 71 3.27 2.41 -5.32
CA TRP A 71 3.62 3.46 -4.37
C TRP A 71 4.28 2.91 -3.10
N LYS A 72 3.69 1.86 -2.50
CA LYS A 72 4.30 1.21 -1.33
C LYS A 72 5.71 0.70 -1.65
N SER A 73 5.86 0.00 -2.78
CA SER A 73 7.15 -0.57 -3.17
C SER A 73 8.19 0.50 -3.45
N ALA A 74 7.79 1.68 -3.93
CA ALA A 74 8.69 2.80 -4.15
C ALA A 74 9.17 3.45 -2.85
N THR A 75 8.32 3.46 -1.80
CA THR A 75 8.66 4.08 -0.51
C THR A 75 9.26 3.11 0.50
N LEU A 76 9.02 1.81 0.36
CA LEU A 76 9.53 0.75 1.24
C LEU A 76 10.26 -0.33 0.40
N ASN A 77 11.17 0.10 -0.44
CA ASN A 77 11.92 -0.81 -1.34
C ASN A 77 13.01 -1.59 -0.59
N GLU A 78 13.61 -0.96 0.43
CA GLU A 78 14.69 -1.50 1.21
C GLU A 78 14.35 -1.52 2.71
N ASP A 79 15.20 -2.18 3.49
CA ASP A 79 15.07 -2.20 4.94
C ASP A 79 15.21 -0.80 5.54
N ILE A 80 14.46 -0.55 6.61
CA ILE A 80 14.52 0.69 7.35
C ILE A 80 15.64 0.58 8.37
N ASP A 81 16.63 1.46 8.25
CA ASP A 81 17.69 1.56 9.23
C ASP A 81 17.24 2.40 10.44
N ILE A 82 17.32 1.80 11.62
CA ILE A 82 16.92 2.44 12.88
C ILE A 82 18.15 2.50 13.80
N VAL A 83 18.59 3.70 14.11
CA VAL A 83 19.68 3.93 15.05
C VAL A 83 19.13 4.60 16.30
N VAL A 84 19.29 3.96 17.45
CA VAL A 84 18.88 4.48 18.76
C VAL A 84 20.13 4.94 19.50
N ASN A 85 20.35 6.25 19.57
CA ASN A 85 21.47 6.84 20.29
C ASN A 85 21.13 6.93 21.78
N SER A 86 21.57 5.94 22.55
CA SER A 86 21.47 5.92 24.01
C SER A 86 22.81 5.55 24.62
N THR A 87 23.05 5.99 25.86
CA THR A 87 24.28 5.70 26.61
C THR A 87 24.51 4.21 26.90
N ASN A 88 23.45 3.39 26.72
CA ASN A 88 23.52 1.95 26.82
C ASN A 88 22.73 1.33 25.67
N ASN A 89 23.12 0.16 25.20
CA ASN A 89 22.47 -0.52 24.08
C ASN A 89 21.09 -1.12 24.43
N LYS A 90 20.57 -0.92 25.65
CA LYS A 90 19.31 -1.56 26.11
C LYS A 90 18.10 -1.05 25.39
N SER A 91 18.04 0.25 25.06
CA SER A 91 16.92 0.82 24.29
C SER A 91 16.85 0.27 22.88
N SER A 92 17.99 0.09 22.21
CA SER A 92 18.07 -0.53 20.89
C SER A 92 17.65 -2.01 20.93
N VAL A 93 18.15 -2.75 21.91
CA VAL A 93 17.78 -4.18 22.11
C VAL A 93 16.29 -4.32 22.45
N PHE A 94 15.74 -3.44 23.28
CA PHE A 94 14.30 -3.45 23.58
C PHE A 94 13.46 -3.23 22.33
N LEU A 95 13.85 -2.28 21.49
CA LEU A 95 13.11 -1.94 20.27
C LEU A 95 13.29 -3.02 19.18
N GLN A 96 14.54 -3.34 18.83
CA GLN A 96 14.90 -4.14 17.65
C GLN A 96 15.34 -5.58 17.97
N GLY A 97 15.52 -5.91 19.25
CA GLY A 97 16.06 -7.21 19.64
C GLY A 97 17.58 -7.31 19.48
N THR A 98 18.08 -8.54 19.54
CA THR A 98 19.51 -8.83 19.34
C THR A 98 19.72 -9.33 17.92
N LYS A 99 20.63 -8.70 17.15
CA LYS A 99 20.89 -9.01 15.73
C LYS A 99 19.63 -8.95 14.84
N GLY A 100 18.73 -8.00 15.12
CA GLY A 100 17.48 -7.83 14.36
C GLY A 100 16.40 -8.87 14.62
N ASN A 101 16.58 -9.76 15.60
CA ASN A 101 15.59 -10.75 15.99
C ASN A 101 15.04 -10.43 17.39
N GLY A 102 13.70 -10.45 17.53
CA GLY A 102 13.01 -10.15 18.77
C GLY A 102 12.81 -8.65 18.98
N GLY A 103 12.73 -8.24 20.25
CA GLY A 103 12.35 -6.88 20.63
C GLY A 103 10.88 -6.57 20.24
N VAL A 104 10.43 -5.35 20.56
CA VAL A 104 9.04 -4.96 20.26
C VAL A 104 8.72 -5.05 18.76
N LEU A 105 9.66 -4.67 17.88
CA LEU A 105 9.45 -4.72 16.45
C LEU A 105 9.35 -6.15 15.92
N GLY A 106 10.25 -7.03 16.36
CA GLY A 106 10.24 -8.44 15.97
C GLY A 106 8.99 -9.17 16.48
N ASP A 107 8.60 -8.97 17.74
CA ASP A 107 7.43 -9.58 18.38
C ASP A 107 6.12 -9.20 17.66
N ASN A 108 6.08 -8.05 16.99
CA ASN A 108 4.92 -7.56 16.23
C ASN A 108 5.04 -7.77 14.72
N ASN A 109 6.05 -8.49 14.21
CA ASN A 109 6.31 -8.62 12.76
C ASN A 109 6.26 -7.26 12.04
N PHE A 110 6.98 -6.28 12.58
CA PHE A 110 6.83 -4.87 12.22
C PHE A 110 6.98 -4.59 10.71
N THR A 111 7.91 -5.25 10.03
CA THR A 111 8.11 -5.07 8.59
C THR A 111 6.84 -5.40 7.79
N VAL A 112 6.17 -6.52 8.13
CA VAL A 112 4.93 -6.93 7.47
C VAL A 112 3.79 -5.98 7.84
N LEU A 113 3.69 -5.60 9.11
CA LEU A 113 2.69 -4.66 9.62
C LEU A 113 2.85 -3.31 8.91
N LEU A 114 4.04 -2.74 8.87
CA LEU A 114 4.32 -1.45 8.23
C LEU A 114 4.02 -1.50 6.73
N SER A 115 4.46 -2.54 6.04
CA SER A 115 4.15 -2.74 4.62
C SER A 115 2.63 -2.71 4.37
N SER A 116 1.84 -3.36 5.23
CA SER A 116 0.37 -3.36 5.16
C SER A 116 -0.24 -1.98 5.46
N VAL A 117 0.30 -1.28 6.45
CA VAL A 117 -0.15 0.08 6.84
C VAL A 117 0.10 1.07 5.71
N ILE A 118 1.30 1.08 5.13
CA ILE A 118 1.67 1.99 4.06
C ILE A 118 0.90 1.69 2.76
N GLU A 119 0.67 0.41 2.41
CA GLU A 119 -0.19 0.06 1.26
C GLU A 119 -1.62 0.59 1.45
N LYS A 120 -2.19 0.46 2.65
CA LYS A 120 -3.53 0.97 2.97
C LYS A 120 -3.57 2.51 3.03
N MET A 121 -2.48 3.15 3.47
CA MET A 121 -2.34 4.60 3.41
C MET A 121 -2.46 5.08 1.95
N TYR A 122 -1.74 4.48 1.02
CA TYR A 122 -1.84 4.87 -0.39
C TYR A 122 -3.20 4.54 -0.99
N ALA A 123 -3.79 3.41 -0.63
CA ALA A 123 -5.10 3.00 -1.13
C ALA A 123 -6.26 3.87 -0.62
N LEU A 124 -6.21 4.32 0.63
CA LEU A 124 -7.33 4.97 1.33
C LEU A 124 -7.00 6.39 1.84
N GLY A 125 -5.79 6.88 1.58
CA GLY A 125 -5.34 8.21 2.00
C GLY A 125 -4.79 8.28 3.42
N THR A 126 -5.23 7.41 4.32
CA THR A 126 -4.85 7.44 5.73
C THR A 126 -4.79 6.03 6.30
N SER A 127 -3.86 5.80 7.21
CA SER A 127 -3.77 4.60 8.05
C SER A 127 -3.15 4.95 9.39
N ALA A 128 -3.21 4.06 10.37
CA ALA A 128 -2.65 4.32 11.69
C ALA A 128 -2.04 3.05 12.30
N ILE A 129 -1.10 3.28 13.20
CA ILE A 129 -0.62 2.27 14.15
C ILE A 129 -0.90 2.82 15.54
N ALA A 130 -1.63 2.05 16.36
CA ALA A 130 -1.82 2.34 17.77
C ALA A 130 -1.02 1.34 18.63
N ILE A 131 -0.46 1.84 19.72
CA ILE A 131 0.25 1.06 20.71
C ILE A 131 -0.77 0.59 21.74
N ASP A 132 -0.88 -0.72 21.88
CA ASP A 132 -1.70 -1.38 22.88
C ASP A 132 -0.83 -2.22 23.82
N LEU A 133 -1.36 -2.60 24.97
CA LEU A 133 -0.64 -3.37 25.97
C LEU A 133 -1.37 -4.69 26.22
N ASP A 134 -0.64 -5.79 26.09
CA ASP A 134 -1.12 -7.13 26.45
C ASP A 134 -0.63 -7.50 27.86
N ALA A 135 -1.43 -8.32 28.54
CA ALA A 135 -1.13 -8.88 29.85
C ALA A 135 -0.81 -7.81 30.90
N VAL A 136 -1.51 -6.69 30.89
CA VAL A 136 -1.45 -5.66 31.92
C VAL A 136 -2.69 -5.73 32.81
N ASN A 137 -2.53 -5.39 34.09
CA ASN A 137 -3.67 -5.19 34.99
C ASN A 137 -4.07 -3.71 34.93
N VAL A 138 -5.37 -3.45 34.78
CA VAL A 138 -5.93 -2.10 34.84
C VAL A 138 -6.92 -2.06 35.97
N ASP A 139 -6.76 -1.15 36.92
CA ASP A 139 -7.68 -0.97 38.03
C ASP A 139 -8.98 -0.26 37.58
N ASP A 140 -9.97 -0.19 38.47
CA ASP A 140 -11.26 0.47 38.19
C ASP A 140 -11.12 1.98 37.92
N MET A 141 -10.00 2.57 38.31
CA MET A 141 -9.66 3.98 38.05
C MET A 141 -8.92 4.18 36.71
N GLY A 142 -8.59 3.08 36.02
CA GLY A 142 -7.89 3.09 34.74
C GLY A 142 -6.36 3.13 34.85
N ASN A 143 -5.76 2.94 36.04
CA ASN A 143 -4.32 2.93 36.17
C ASN A 143 -3.75 1.57 35.72
N ILE A 144 -2.66 1.63 34.98
CA ILE A 144 -1.99 0.46 34.43
C ILE A 144 -0.94 -0.06 35.42
N THR A 145 -0.97 -1.36 35.68
CA THR A 145 0.09 -2.07 36.41
C THR A 145 0.67 -3.17 35.53
N ALA A 146 1.95 -3.06 35.20
CA ALA A 146 2.62 -4.07 34.41
C ALA A 146 2.80 -5.38 35.18
N THR A 147 2.73 -6.50 34.48
CA THR A 147 3.08 -7.84 34.94
C THR A 147 4.41 -8.29 34.30
N THR A 148 4.93 -9.43 34.70
CA THR A 148 6.13 -10.03 34.08
C THR A 148 5.93 -10.34 32.59
N ASP A 149 4.70 -10.65 32.19
CA ASP A 149 4.32 -11.08 30.83
C ASP A 149 3.82 -9.93 29.97
N SER A 150 3.81 -8.71 30.51
CA SER A 150 3.32 -7.51 29.80
C SER A 150 4.15 -7.23 28.56
N LYS A 151 3.46 -7.06 27.42
CA LYS A 151 4.04 -6.83 26.10
C LYS A 151 3.36 -5.69 25.39
N ILE A 152 4.11 -5.02 24.50
CA ILE A 152 3.59 -4.03 23.59
C ILE A 152 3.01 -4.74 22.33
N ARG A 153 1.79 -4.40 22.01
CA ARG A 153 1.09 -4.81 20.78
C ARG A 153 0.89 -3.61 19.87
N LEU A 154 1.24 -3.77 18.60
CA LEU A 154 1.00 -2.76 17.57
C LEU A 154 -0.26 -3.14 16.78
N LYS A 155 -1.30 -2.30 16.85
CA LYS A 155 -2.55 -2.48 16.12
C LYS A 155 -2.61 -1.55 14.92
N GLN A 156 -2.90 -2.10 13.74
CA GLN A 156 -3.09 -1.30 12.53
C GLN A 156 -4.56 -0.94 12.31
N TYR A 157 -4.78 0.26 11.79
CA TYR A 157 -6.08 0.76 11.39
C TYR A 157 -6.00 1.38 10.00
N ASN A 158 -7.02 1.16 9.18
CA ASN A 158 -7.16 1.83 7.88
C ASN A 158 -8.10 3.04 8.01
N ALA A 159 -8.18 3.89 6.98
CA ALA A 159 -8.96 5.11 7.02
C ALA A 159 -10.44 4.91 7.40
N MET A 160 -11.02 3.75 7.02
CA MET A 160 -12.40 3.41 7.41
C MET A 160 -12.59 3.17 8.91
N GLN A 161 -11.51 2.99 9.64
CA GLN A 161 -11.51 2.67 11.07
C GLN A 161 -11.04 3.86 11.93
N ILE A 162 -10.69 4.98 11.30
CA ILE A 162 -10.13 6.16 11.94
C ILE A 162 -11.17 7.28 11.90
N ILE A 163 -11.64 7.74 13.03
CA ILE A 163 -12.57 8.87 13.14
C ILE A 163 -11.89 9.96 13.97
N PRO A 164 -11.38 11.04 13.35
CA PRO A 164 -10.81 12.17 14.06
C PRO A 164 -11.85 12.85 14.98
N ILE A 165 -11.42 13.19 16.19
CA ILE A 165 -12.25 13.92 17.16
C ILE A 165 -11.77 15.36 17.25
N SER A 166 -10.47 15.58 17.42
CA SER A 166 -9.86 16.89 17.38
C SER A 166 -8.53 16.88 16.65
N TRP A 167 -8.16 18.01 16.04
CA TRP A 167 -6.90 18.18 15.32
C TRP A 167 -6.51 19.65 15.23
N HIS A 168 -5.24 19.93 15.00
CA HIS A 168 -4.71 21.24 14.67
C HIS A 168 -3.71 21.13 13.52
N ASN A 169 -3.72 22.08 12.60
CA ASN A 169 -2.82 22.10 11.45
C ASN A 169 -2.73 20.75 10.71
N ASN A 170 -3.87 20.08 10.51
CA ASN A 170 -3.96 18.74 9.93
C ASN A 170 -3.28 17.61 10.76
N ILE A 171 -2.84 17.86 11.99
CA ILE A 171 -2.34 16.86 12.93
C ILE A 171 -3.49 16.41 13.81
N ILE A 172 -3.78 15.12 13.83
CA ILE A 172 -4.88 14.55 14.64
C ILE A 172 -4.38 14.39 16.07
N ASP A 173 -5.02 15.11 16.99
CA ASP A 173 -4.72 15.05 18.42
C ASP A 173 -5.54 14.00 19.14
N GLU A 174 -6.83 13.90 18.81
CA GLU A 174 -7.75 12.95 19.42
C GLU A 174 -8.46 12.15 18.34
N VAL A 175 -8.61 10.85 18.55
CA VAL A 175 -9.14 9.92 17.55
C VAL A 175 -9.97 8.81 18.18
N ALA A 176 -11.01 8.38 17.49
CA ALA A 176 -11.69 7.13 17.78
C ALA A 176 -11.28 6.07 16.74
N PHE A 177 -10.75 4.96 17.22
CA PHE A 177 -10.50 3.77 16.42
C PHE A 177 -11.69 2.83 16.50
N VAL A 178 -12.17 2.40 15.34
CA VAL A 178 -13.34 1.52 15.20
C VAL A 178 -12.88 0.16 14.68
N SER A 179 -13.25 -0.90 15.38
CA SER A 179 -12.99 -2.27 14.92
C SER A 179 -14.23 -3.14 15.08
N THR A 180 -14.20 -4.29 14.46
CA THR A 180 -15.25 -5.29 14.59
C THR A 180 -14.67 -6.55 15.23
N ILE A 181 -15.34 -7.09 16.23
CA ILE A 181 -14.99 -8.37 16.87
C ILE A 181 -16.16 -9.33 16.73
N ASN A 182 -15.85 -10.62 16.62
CA ASN A 182 -16.86 -11.67 16.62
C ASN A 182 -16.72 -12.49 17.92
N VAL A 183 -17.76 -12.48 18.73
CA VAL A 183 -17.80 -13.23 19.98
C VAL A 183 -19.01 -14.15 19.94
N SER A 184 -18.77 -15.47 20.06
CA SER A 184 -19.81 -16.49 20.02
C SER A 184 -20.75 -16.39 18.80
N GLY A 185 -20.18 -16.09 17.61
CA GLY A 185 -20.94 -15.96 16.35
C GLY A 185 -21.72 -14.65 16.20
N LYS A 186 -21.62 -13.72 17.14
CA LYS A 186 -22.23 -12.39 17.07
C LYS A 186 -21.15 -11.35 16.81
N GLU A 187 -21.47 -10.43 15.90
CA GLU A 187 -20.59 -9.32 15.55
C GLU A 187 -20.86 -8.13 16.47
N TYR A 188 -19.78 -7.56 17.01
CA TYR A 188 -19.80 -6.37 17.85
C TYR A 188 -18.85 -5.32 17.29
N THR A 189 -19.18 -4.05 17.46
CA THR A 189 -18.31 -2.93 17.13
C THR A 189 -17.56 -2.47 18.38
N THR A 190 -16.23 -2.39 18.30
CA THR A 190 -15.42 -1.84 19.40
C THR A 190 -14.98 -0.44 19.03
N LEU A 191 -15.09 0.48 19.97
CA LEU A 191 -14.57 1.84 19.90
C LEU A 191 -13.45 1.98 20.91
N SER A 192 -12.30 2.46 20.45
CA SER A 192 -11.17 2.85 21.31
C SER A 192 -10.91 4.34 21.07
N VAL A 193 -11.30 5.17 22.02
CA VAL A 193 -11.26 6.64 21.90
C VAL A 193 -10.06 7.15 22.69
N HIS A 194 -9.09 7.69 21.98
CA HIS A 194 -7.92 8.34 22.55
C HIS A 194 -8.17 9.83 22.71
N LYS A 195 -8.28 10.29 23.94
CA LYS A 195 -8.62 11.67 24.28
C LYS A 195 -7.61 12.27 25.24
N LYS A 196 -7.31 13.56 25.08
CA LYS A 196 -6.40 14.28 25.96
C LYS A 196 -7.18 14.96 27.09
N GLU A 197 -6.89 14.58 28.33
CA GLU A 197 -7.52 15.14 29.53
C GLU A 197 -6.45 15.60 30.50
N ASN A 198 -6.57 16.83 31.00
CA ASN A 198 -5.60 17.41 31.92
C ASN A 198 -4.14 17.31 31.49
N GLY A 199 -3.89 17.36 30.16
CA GLY A 199 -2.54 17.29 29.59
C GLY A 199 -2.06 15.89 29.25
N THR A 200 -2.74 14.82 29.70
CA THR A 200 -2.36 13.43 29.45
C THR A 200 -3.45 12.67 28.65
N TYR A 201 -3.06 11.61 27.95
CA TYR A 201 -4.02 10.83 27.17
C TYR A 201 -4.70 9.77 28.01
N VAL A 202 -6.02 9.65 27.79
CA VAL A 202 -6.88 8.62 28.36
C VAL A 202 -7.55 7.86 27.21
N ILE A 203 -7.59 6.55 27.31
CA ILE A 203 -8.23 5.68 26.30
C ILE A 203 -9.54 5.18 26.87
N TYR A 204 -10.65 5.44 26.15
CA TYR A 204 -11.98 4.95 26.48
C TYR A 204 -12.37 3.83 25.54
N ASN A 205 -12.52 2.62 26.06
CA ASN A 205 -12.93 1.48 25.29
C ASN A 205 -14.43 1.18 25.49
N THR A 206 -15.15 1.02 24.41
CA THR A 206 -16.58 0.72 24.42
C THR A 206 -16.88 -0.38 23.43
N ILE A 207 -17.72 -1.32 23.83
CA ILE A 207 -18.23 -2.38 22.94
C ILE A 207 -19.70 -2.09 22.65
N LEU A 208 -20.05 -2.05 21.37
CA LEU A 208 -21.41 -1.76 20.90
C LEU A 208 -21.98 -3.02 20.22
N ASN A 209 -23.24 -3.30 20.49
CA ASN A 209 -24.01 -4.32 19.78
C ASN A 209 -24.46 -3.84 18.39
N LYS A 210 -25.24 -4.64 17.68
CA LYS A 210 -25.77 -4.28 16.34
C LYS A 210 -26.69 -3.05 16.35
N ASP A 211 -27.30 -2.75 17.50
CA ASP A 211 -28.18 -1.58 17.70
C ASP A 211 -27.39 -0.35 18.19
N PHE A 212 -26.07 -0.41 18.17
CA PHE A 212 -25.14 0.63 18.66
C PHE A 212 -25.32 0.97 20.13
N LYS A 213 -25.86 0.05 20.93
CA LYS A 213 -25.93 0.17 22.38
C LYS A 213 -24.72 -0.46 23.03
N GLU A 214 -24.22 0.19 24.08
CA GLU A 214 -23.10 -0.34 24.87
C GLU A 214 -23.48 -1.64 25.54
N VAL A 215 -22.56 -2.61 25.47
CA VAL A 215 -22.67 -3.92 26.10
C VAL A 215 -21.35 -4.28 26.77
N THR A 216 -21.45 -5.04 27.87
CA THR A 216 -20.29 -5.67 28.49
C THR A 216 -20.30 -7.13 28.11
N LEU A 217 -19.16 -7.66 27.73
CA LEU A 217 -18.98 -9.07 27.34
C LEU A 217 -18.02 -9.75 28.33
N ASP A 218 -18.51 -10.79 29.02
CA ASP A 218 -17.75 -11.51 30.06
C ASP A 218 -16.47 -12.16 29.54
N ASN A 219 -16.45 -12.47 28.24
CA ASN A 219 -15.31 -13.14 27.59
C ASN A 219 -14.31 -12.17 26.93
N VAL A 220 -14.51 -10.85 27.05
CA VAL A 220 -13.64 -9.84 26.47
C VAL A 220 -13.10 -8.96 27.59
N ASN A 221 -11.88 -9.27 28.03
CA ASN A 221 -11.20 -8.53 29.09
C ASN A 221 -10.63 -7.21 28.52
N THR A 222 -11.50 -6.22 28.35
CA THR A 222 -11.11 -4.87 27.89
C THR A 222 -11.45 -3.87 28.99
N ALA A 223 -10.44 -3.22 29.55
CA ALA A 223 -10.63 -2.14 30.51
C ALA A 223 -11.40 -0.98 29.85
N LYS A 224 -12.46 -0.50 30.50
CA LYS A 224 -13.28 0.59 29.96
C LYS A 224 -12.51 1.91 29.85
N ILE A 225 -11.65 2.18 30.82
CA ILE A 225 -10.83 3.38 30.93
C ILE A 225 -9.40 2.96 31.12
N VAL A 226 -8.48 3.54 30.36
CA VAL A 226 -7.04 3.30 30.49
C VAL A 226 -6.33 4.66 30.53
N LYS A 227 -5.76 5.02 31.68
CA LYS A 227 -4.97 6.25 31.83
C LYS A 227 -3.54 5.97 31.44
N THR A 228 -3.11 6.56 30.35
CA THR A 228 -1.76 6.33 29.85
C THR A 228 -0.70 7.12 30.60
N ASN A 229 -1.09 8.22 31.26
CA ASN A 229 -0.20 9.22 31.87
C ASN A 229 0.83 9.80 30.88
N SER A 230 0.63 9.59 29.57
CA SER A 230 1.48 10.16 28.51
C SER A 230 0.94 11.50 28.06
N GLU A 231 1.82 12.46 27.86
CA GLU A 231 1.48 13.75 27.23
C GLU A 231 1.33 13.63 25.72
N LYS A 232 1.89 12.55 25.12
CA LYS A 232 1.84 12.25 23.70
C LYS A 232 0.85 11.12 23.42
N PRO A 233 0.24 11.08 22.22
CA PRO A 233 -0.69 10.03 21.86
C PRO A 233 0.02 8.69 21.71
N LEU A 234 -0.59 7.60 22.16
CA LEU A 234 -0.10 6.24 21.91
C LEU A 234 -0.56 5.72 20.55
N PHE A 235 -0.55 6.56 19.54
CA PHE A 235 -0.82 6.23 18.15
C PHE A 235 -0.08 7.17 17.22
N VAL A 236 0.16 6.70 16.00
CA VAL A 236 0.69 7.51 14.90
C VAL A 236 -0.21 7.36 13.68
N ILE A 237 -0.40 8.47 12.96
CA ILE A 237 -1.25 8.53 11.77
C ILE A 237 -0.38 8.74 10.55
N PHE A 238 -0.36 7.73 9.68
CA PHE A 238 0.26 7.83 8.37
C PHE A 238 -0.76 8.33 7.37
N LYS A 239 -0.46 9.41 6.66
CA LYS A 239 -1.32 9.93 5.61
C LYS A 239 -0.52 10.32 4.37
N THR A 240 -1.19 10.28 3.23
CA THR A 240 -0.63 10.78 1.99
C THR A 240 -0.42 12.29 2.08
N ASN A 241 0.62 12.79 1.42
CA ASN A 241 0.87 14.23 1.32
C ASN A 241 0.02 14.86 0.20
N ILE A 242 -1.27 14.53 0.18
CA ILE A 242 -2.27 15.05 -0.75
C ILE A 242 -3.35 15.69 0.10
N ASP A 243 -3.53 16.99 -0.06
CA ASP A 243 -4.55 17.74 0.68
C ASP A 243 -5.96 17.25 0.33
N ASN A 244 -6.82 17.23 1.34
CA ASN A 244 -8.19 16.78 1.17
C ASN A 244 -9.05 17.86 0.49
N ASN A 245 -9.11 17.81 -0.84
CA ASN A 245 -9.94 18.70 -1.66
C ASN A 245 -11.42 18.27 -1.73
N ILE A 246 -11.77 17.12 -1.15
CA ILE A 246 -13.16 16.63 -1.09
C ILE A 246 -13.85 17.13 0.19
N ASP A 247 -13.10 17.18 1.28
CA ASP A 247 -13.57 17.65 2.59
C ASP A 247 -12.45 18.49 3.22
N LEU A 248 -12.51 19.80 2.96
CA LEU A 248 -11.46 20.77 3.35
C LEU A 248 -11.27 20.88 4.87
N ASP A 249 -12.28 20.50 5.65
CA ASP A 249 -12.23 20.54 7.11
C ASP A 249 -11.71 19.23 7.72
N SER A 250 -11.50 18.19 6.90
CA SER A 250 -11.05 16.88 7.36
C SER A 250 -9.52 16.79 7.41
N PRO A 251 -8.93 16.31 8.52
CA PRO A 251 -7.49 16.08 8.62
C PRO A 251 -7.02 14.79 7.92
N LEU A 252 -7.94 14.02 7.33
CA LEU A 252 -7.64 12.78 6.63
C LEU A 252 -7.06 13.05 5.24
N GLY A 253 -6.07 12.27 4.83
CA GLY A 253 -5.50 12.34 3.48
C GLY A 253 -6.39 11.70 2.40
N LEU A 254 -6.04 11.88 1.14
CA LEU A 254 -6.71 11.28 -0.01
C LEU A 254 -5.95 10.06 -0.55
N SER A 255 -6.70 9.13 -1.14
CA SER A 255 -6.11 8.04 -1.93
C SER A 255 -5.24 8.58 -3.06
N VAL A 256 -4.13 7.91 -3.37
CA VAL A 256 -3.25 8.28 -4.51
C VAL A 256 -3.96 8.21 -5.87
N TYR A 257 -5.09 7.54 -5.94
CA TYR A 257 -5.93 7.49 -7.14
C TYR A 257 -7.29 8.21 -6.97
N ALA A 258 -7.43 9.08 -5.94
CA ALA A 258 -8.67 9.82 -5.71
C ALA A 258 -9.11 10.61 -6.94
N ASP A 259 -8.19 11.32 -7.59
CA ASP A 259 -8.44 12.13 -8.78
C ASP A 259 -8.33 11.33 -10.10
N ALA A 260 -8.03 10.03 -10.02
CA ALA A 260 -7.82 9.16 -11.18
C ALA A 260 -8.96 8.16 -11.42
N ILE A 261 -10.12 8.34 -10.78
CA ILE A 261 -11.25 7.40 -10.88
C ILE A 261 -11.71 7.19 -12.31
N ASP A 262 -11.83 8.29 -13.10
CA ASP A 262 -12.22 8.20 -14.51
C ASP A 262 -11.14 7.54 -15.37
N SER A 263 -9.87 7.70 -15.03
CA SER A 263 -8.77 7.01 -15.71
C SER A 263 -8.78 5.51 -15.42
N LEU A 264 -9.08 5.09 -14.20
CA LEU A 264 -9.28 3.67 -13.85
C LEU A 264 -10.43 3.07 -14.66
N LYS A 265 -11.56 3.79 -14.75
CA LYS A 265 -12.69 3.38 -15.58
C LYS A 265 -12.32 3.32 -17.07
N GLY A 266 -11.54 4.29 -17.57
CA GLY A 266 -11.04 4.33 -18.95
C GLY A 266 -10.20 3.10 -19.27
N VAL A 267 -9.25 2.75 -18.41
CA VAL A 267 -8.39 1.57 -18.56
C VAL A 267 -9.23 0.29 -18.62
N ASP A 268 -10.16 0.07 -17.69
CA ASP A 268 -11.03 -1.11 -17.69
C ASP A 268 -11.92 -1.15 -18.97
N THR A 269 -12.40 0.02 -19.42
CA THR A 269 -13.23 0.12 -20.62
C THR A 269 -12.47 -0.27 -21.89
N ILE A 270 -11.25 0.19 -22.07
CA ILE A 270 -10.43 -0.15 -23.24
C ILE A 270 -9.97 -1.61 -23.17
N TYR A 271 -9.57 -2.09 -22.00
CA TYR A 271 -9.20 -3.47 -21.79
C TYR A 271 -10.35 -4.43 -22.13
N ASP A 272 -11.55 -4.12 -21.66
CA ASP A 272 -12.75 -4.88 -22.00
C ASP A 272 -13.00 -4.89 -23.52
N ARG A 273 -12.87 -3.74 -24.17
CA ARG A 273 -13.07 -3.64 -25.62
C ARG A 273 -12.04 -4.45 -26.40
N ALA A 274 -10.77 -4.43 -25.99
CA ALA A 274 -9.72 -5.21 -26.64
C ALA A 274 -10.00 -6.72 -26.58
N ILE A 275 -10.40 -7.23 -25.43
CA ILE A 275 -10.77 -8.65 -25.28
C ILE A 275 -12.04 -8.95 -26.07
N TYR A 276 -13.05 -8.07 -26.00
CA TYR A 276 -14.32 -8.28 -26.67
C TYR A 276 -14.20 -8.19 -28.19
N GLU A 277 -13.27 -7.41 -28.73
CA GLU A 277 -12.94 -7.38 -30.17
C GLU A 277 -12.49 -8.75 -30.65
N ILE A 278 -11.60 -9.40 -29.89
CA ILE A 278 -11.11 -10.76 -30.22
C ILE A 278 -12.26 -11.78 -30.18
N ILE A 279 -13.10 -11.70 -29.13
CA ILE A 279 -14.24 -12.61 -28.96
C ILE A 279 -15.27 -12.41 -30.07
N SER A 280 -15.57 -11.15 -30.42
CA SER A 280 -16.57 -10.80 -31.41
C SER A 280 -16.09 -10.95 -32.85
N GLY A 281 -14.77 -10.84 -33.06
CA GLY A 281 -14.12 -10.91 -34.37
C GLY A 281 -13.88 -12.33 -34.86
N GLN A 282 -14.57 -13.32 -34.32
CA GLN A 282 -14.50 -14.69 -34.84
C GLN A 282 -14.95 -14.74 -36.29
N ARG A 283 -14.34 -15.64 -37.07
CA ARG A 283 -14.69 -15.87 -38.45
C ARG A 283 -16.19 -16.17 -38.57
N LEU A 284 -16.88 -15.42 -39.40
CA LEU A 284 -18.30 -15.59 -39.65
C LEU A 284 -18.51 -16.10 -41.08
N VAL A 285 -19.14 -17.26 -41.24
CA VAL A 285 -19.51 -17.79 -42.51
C VAL A 285 -21.02 -17.57 -42.72
N LEU A 286 -21.37 -16.74 -43.68
CA LEU A 286 -22.76 -16.50 -44.09
C LEU A 286 -23.14 -17.52 -45.14
N MET A 287 -24.15 -18.32 -44.83
CA MET A 287 -24.66 -19.36 -45.76
C MET A 287 -26.12 -19.12 -46.09
N ASN A 288 -26.48 -19.42 -47.34
CA ASN A 288 -27.90 -19.44 -47.74
C ASN A 288 -28.62 -20.64 -47.09
N LYS A 289 -29.84 -20.43 -46.61
CA LYS A 289 -30.69 -21.46 -46.00
C LYS A 289 -30.87 -22.69 -46.88
N ALA A 290 -30.85 -22.52 -48.18
CA ALA A 290 -30.98 -23.62 -49.13
C ALA A 290 -29.85 -24.66 -49.09
N LEU A 291 -28.69 -24.30 -48.49
CA LEU A 291 -27.55 -25.20 -48.33
C LEU A 291 -27.58 -25.95 -46.99
N LEU A 292 -28.52 -25.64 -46.10
CA LEU A 292 -28.61 -26.29 -44.80
C LEU A 292 -29.56 -27.49 -44.88
N THR A 293 -29.14 -28.61 -44.30
CA THR A 293 -30.02 -29.76 -44.10
C THR A 293 -31.09 -29.44 -43.09
N THR A 294 -32.29 -29.91 -43.32
CA THR A 294 -33.42 -29.80 -42.40
C THR A 294 -33.68 -31.12 -41.68
N ASP A 295 -34.10 -31.04 -40.41
CA ASP A 295 -34.59 -32.20 -39.68
C ASP A 295 -36.00 -32.63 -40.19
N ALA A 296 -36.55 -33.69 -39.58
CA ALA A 296 -37.87 -34.22 -39.95
C ALA A 296 -39.01 -33.20 -39.74
N ASP A 297 -38.80 -32.21 -38.89
CA ASP A 297 -39.73 -31.13 -38.54
C ASP A 297 -39.54 -29.87 -39.40
N GLY A 298 -38.66 -29.92 -40.40
CA GLY A 298 -38.36 -28.80 -41.29
C GLY A 298 -37.47 -27.71 -40.66
N LYS A 299 -36.85 -27.95 -39.51
CA LYS A 299 -35.94 -27.03 -38.84
C LYS A 299 -34.52 -27.21 -39.38
N CYS A 300 -33.87 -26.11 -39.75
CA CYS A 300 -32.51 -26.15 -40.25
C CYS A 300 -31.55 -26.69 -39.22
N ILE A 301 -30.78 -27.69 -39.57
CA ILE A 301 -29.67 -28.21 -38.78
C ILE A 301 -28.45 -27.29 -39.06
N VAL A 302 -28.08 -26.48 -38.10
CA VAL A 302 -26.86 -25.66 -38.16
C VAL A 302 -25.74 -26.49 -37.56
N PRO A 303 -24.60 -26.66 -38.25
CA PRO A 303 -23.44 -27.33 -37.67
C PRO A 303 -23.04 -26.62 -36.38
N GLN A 304 -23.03 -27.37 -35.30
CA GLN A 304 -22.54 -26.86 -33.99
C GLN A 304 -21.03 -26.99 -33.93
N ASP A 305 -20.33 -26.13 -34.64
CA ASP A 305 -18.90 -25.95 -34.42
C ASP A 305 -18.71 -24.64 -33.61
N GLU A 306 -18.16 -24.74 -32.43
CA GLU A 306 -17.89 -23.59 -31.54
C GLU A 306 -17.03 -22.51 -32.19
N ARG A 307 -16.37 -22.84 -33.30
CA ARG A 307 -15.44 -21.97 -34.02
C ARG A 307 -16.01 -21.25 -35.22
N GLN A 308 -17.26 -21.55 -35.63
CA GLN A 308 -17.86 -20.98 -36.83
C GLN A 308 -19.29 -20.55 -36.55
N TYR A 309 -19.54 -19.25 -36.64
CA TYR A 309 -20.91 -18.72 -36.57
C TYR A 309 -21.55 -18.75 -37.97
N PHE A 310 -22.66 -19.48 -38.09
CA PHE A 310 -23.46 -19.50 -39.32
C PHE A 310 -24.61 -18.53 -39.16
N MET A 311 -24.73 -17.60 -40.08
CA MET A 311 -25.88 -16.71 -40.18
C MET A 311 -26.72 -17.08 -41.39
N ASN A 312 -28.01 -17.26 -41.17
CA ASN A 312 -28.94 -17.60 -42.22
C ASN A 312 -29.44 -16.31 -42.88
N PHE A 313 -29.17 -16.16 -44.18
CA PHE A 313 -29.73 -15.06 -44.98
C PHE A 313 -31.05 -15.51 -45.62
N LEU A 314 -32.12 -14.85 -45.22
CA LEU A 314 -33.44 -14.98 -45.87
C LEU A 314 -33.53 -13.98 -47.02
N GLY A 315 -33.47 -14.45 -48.23
CA GLY A 315 -33.79 -13.68 -49.42
C GLY A 315 -34.26 -14.62 -50.50
N ASP A 316 -35.54 -14.57 -50.86
CA ASP A 316 -36.11 -15.38 -51.95
C ASP A 316 -35.59 -14.98 -53.34
N ASP A 317 -34.94 -13.81 -53.47
CA ASP A 317 -34.45 -13.27 -54.74
C ASP A 317 -32.97 -13.59 -55.06
N ALA A 318 -32.26 -14.35 -54.19
CA ALA A 318 -30.81 -14.60 -54.33
C ALA A 318 -30.45 -15.83 -55.20
N LEU A 319 -31.36 -16.33 -56.06
CA LEU A 319 -31.06 -17.47 -56.93
C LEU A 319 -30.23 -17.13 -58.18
N ALA A 320 -29.78 -15.88 -58.33
CA ALA A 320 -29.11 -15.43 -59.56
C ALA A 320 -27.60 -15.72 -59.62
N ASN A 321 -26.89 -15.88 -58.47
CA ASN A 321 -25.43 -16.09 -58.49
C ASN A 321 -24.98 -17.11 -57.45
N ILE A 322 -24.43 -18.22 -57.86
CA ILE A 322 -23.90 -19.29 -57.01
C ILE A 322 -22.79 -18.80 -56.07
N SER A 323 -22.03 -17.76 -56.45
CA SER A 323 -20.98 -17.16 -55.64
C SER A 323 -21.49 -16.44 -54.38
N GLU A 324 -22.78 -16.18 -54.25
CA GLU A 324 -23.38 -15.52 -53.10
C GLU A 324 -23.94 -16.49 -52.04
N PHE A 325 -23.92 -17.81 -52.31
CA PHE A 325 -24.46 -18.82 -51.40
C PHE A 325 -23.62 -19.00 -50.09
N VAL A 326 -22.33 -18.72 -50.18
CA VAL A 326 -21.43 -18.79 -49.03
C VAL A 326 -20.49 -17.60 -49.07
N LYS A 327 -20.55 -16.76 -48.05
CA LYS A 327 -19.67 -15.61 -47.89
C LYS A 327 -18.88 -15.74 -46.60
N ASP A 328 -17.58 -15.80 -46.74
CA ASP A 328 -16.66 -15.76 -45.60
C ASP A 328 -16.44 -14.29 -45.20
N PHE A 329 -16.72 -13.97 -43.95
CA PHE A 329 -16.51 -12.68 -43.39
C PHE A 329 -15.53 -12.80 -42.20
N THR A 330 -14.28 -12.43 -42.46
CA THR A 330 -13.25 -12.37 -41.43
C THR A 330 -12.95 -10.90 -41.16
N PRO A 331 -13.42 -10.36 -40.05
CA PRO A 331 -13.15 -8.94 -39.73
C PRO A 331 -11.66 -8.73 -39.43
N ASN A 332 -11.15 -7.57 -39.83
CA ASN A 332 -9.83 -7.14 -39.42
C ASN A 332 -9.86 -6.65 -37.97
N PHE A 333 -9.00 -7.18 -37.12
CA PHE A 333 -8.89 -6.74 -35.75
C PHE A 333 -8.20 -5.38 -35.66
N ARG A 334 -8.73 -4.48 -34.82
CA ARG A 334 -8.17 -3.15 -34.56
C ARG A 334 -7.19 -3.18 -33.39
N THR A 335 -6.39 -4.23 -33.27
CA THR A 335 -5.49 -4.47 -32.13
C THR A 335 -4.53 -3.32 -31.90
N ASP A 336 -3.86 -2.82 -32.94
CA ASP A 336 -2.89 -1.73 -32.83
C ASP A 336 -3.51 -0.42 -32.32
N ALA A 337 -4.74 -0.12 -32.73
CA ALA A 337 -5.45 1.06 -32.24
C ALA A 337 -5.88 0.91 -30.77
N LEU A 338 -6.35 -0.27 -30.39
CA LEU A 338 -6.75 -0.56 -29.04
C LEU A 338 -5.54 -0.61 -28.09
N ASP A 339 -4.41 -1.17 -28.51
CA ASP A 339 -3.16 -1.19 -27.73
C ASP A 339 -2.63 0.22 -27.51
N LYS A 340 -2.62 1.08 -28.53
CA LYS A 340 -2.24 2.48 -28.39
C LYS A 340 -3.15 3.22 -27.41
N GLU A 341 -4.47 3.01 -27.51
CA GLU A 341 -5.39 3.67 -26.60
C GLU A 341 -5.29 3.14 -25.17
N LEU A 342 -5.08 1.84 -24.98
CA LEU A 342 -4.80 1.27 -23.66
C LEU A 342 -3.53 1.90 -23.04
N GLN A 343 -2.47 2.03 -23.84
CA GLN A 343 -1.24 2.68 -23.40
C GLN A 343 -1.47 4.16 -23.04
N ASN A 344 -2.28 4.90 -23.83
CA ASN A 344 -2.65 6.28 -23.53
C ASN A 344 -3.41 6.38 -22.19
N GLN A 345 -4.38 5.51 -21.93
CA GLN A 345 -5.12 5.50 -20.69
C GLN A 345 -4.23 5.12 -19.49
N LEU A 346 -3.31 4.18 -19.66
CA LEU A 346 -2.31 3.84 -18.63
C LEU A 346 -1.35 5.01 -18.35
N ASN A 347 -0.96 5.76 -19.36
CA ASN A 347 -0.13 6.96 -19.18
C ASN A 347 -0.88 8.06 -18.42
N MET A 348 -2.15 8.30 -18.74
CA MET A 348 -3.01 9.24 -18.01
C MET A 348 -3.24 8.81 -16.57
N LEU A 349 -3.46 7.52 -16.34
CA LEU A 349 -3.56 6.96 -14.99
C LEU A 349 -2.27 7.20 -14.19
N SER A 350 -1.11 6.86 -14.79
CA SER A 350 0.21 7.07 -14.17
C SER A 350 0.43 8.53 -13.79
N PHE A 351 0.15 9.45 -14.70
CA PHE A 351 0.28 10.88 -14.47
C PHE A 351 -0.60 11.37 -13.32
N LYS A 352 -1.89 11.03 -13.34
CA LYS A 352 -2.83 11.44 -12.30
C LYS A 352 -2.53 10.83 -10.93
N CYS A 353 -1.97 9.62 -10.89
CA CYS A 353 -1.53 8.98 -9.65
C CYS A 353 -0.15 9.45 -9.15
N GLY A 354 0.49 10.42 -9.82
CA GLY A 354 1.79 10.95 -9.38
C GLY A 354 2.99 10.03 -9.64
N LEU A 355 2.83 9.01 -10.50
CA LEU A 355 3.89 8.06 -10.88
C LEU A 355 4.71 8.52 -12.10
N GLY A 356 4.37 9.69 -12.68
CA GLY A 356 4.93 10.15 -13.94
C GLY A 356 4.16 9.63 -15.15
N THR A 357 4.53 10.07 -16.38
CA THR A 357 3.70 9.85 -17.58
C THR A 357 3.82 8.46 -18.20
N GLN A 358 4.87 7.71 -17.96
CA GLN A 358 5.15 6.42 -18.64
C GLN A 358 5.49 5.29 -17.66
N TYR A 359 4.92 5.32 -16.47
CA TYR A 359 5.22 4.30 -15.47
C TYR A 359 4.73 2.92 -15.88
N TYR A 360 3.49 2.82 -16.42
CA TYR A 360 2.88 1.57 -16.88
C TYR A 360 3.10 1.34 -18.39
N ARG A 361 4.35 1.41 -18.84
CA ARG A 361 4.68 1.13 -20.23
C ARG A 361 4.71 -0.38 -20.48
N MET A 362 3.91 -0.85 -21.43
CA MET A 362 3.85 -2.26 -21.82
C MET A 362 4.94 -2.61 -22.85
N ASP A 363 5.29 -1.68 -23.73
CA ASP A 363 6.33 -1.89 -24.73
C ASP A 363 7.72 -1.52 -24.16
N LYS A 364 8.61 -2.50 -24.12
CA LYS A 364 10.02 -2.35 -23.71
C LYS A 364 10.97 -2.20 -24.89
N SER A 365 10.46 -2.05 -26.10
CA SER A 365 11.28 -1.91 -27.32
C SER A 365 11.94 -0.54 -27.41
N GLY A 366 13.00 -0.34 -26.66
CA GLY A 366 13.85 0.83 -26.73
C GLY A 366 14.92 0.76 -25.63
N ASN A 367 16.18 0.79 -26.02
CA ASN A 367 17.30 0.99 -25.09
C ASN A 367 17.21 2.42 -24.55
N VAL A 368 16.38 2.64 -23.51
CA VAL A 368 16.33 3.92 -22.80
C VAL A 368 17.64 4.01 -21.99
N THR A 369 18.39 5.07 -22.18
CA THR A 369 19.58 5.33 -21.37
C THR A 369 19.18 5.54 -19.89
N ALA A 370 20.06 5.19 -18.95
CA ALA A 370 19.80 5.40 -17.52
C ALA A 370 19.40 6.86 -17.23
N THR A 371 20.03 7.81 -17.88
CA THR A 371 19.73 9.26 -17.74
C THR A 371 18.34 9.62 -18.26
N GLU A 372 17.92 9.06 -19.38
CA GLU A 372 16.58 9.29 -19.94
C GLU A 372 15.50 8.64 -19.09
N PHE A 373 15.78 7.44 -18.57
CA PHE A 373 14.90 6.75 -17.63
C PHE A 373 14.71 7.54 -16.33
N LEU A 374 15.80 8.04 -15.74
CA LEU A 374 15.75 8.90 -14.55
C LEU A 374 15.05 10.22 -14.83
N GLY A 375 15.33 10.85 -15.98
CA GLY A 375 14.68 12.11 -16.40
C GLY A 375 13.16 11.96 -16.54
N SER A 376 12.69 10.86 -17.10
CA SER A 376 11.25 10.57 -17.23
C SER A 376 10.53 10.29 -15.89
N ARG A 377 11.27 10.01 -14.82
CA ARG A 377 10.76 9.69 -13.48
C ARG A 377 11.06 10.74 -12.42
N GLN A 378 11.63 11.87 -12.78
CA GLN A 378 12.02 12.93 -11.82
C GLN A 378 10.87 13.37 -10.92
N ASP A 379 9.66 13.55 -11.48
CA ASP A 379 8.47 13.91 -10.69
C ASP A 379 8.08 12.81 -9.71
N PHE A 380 8.15 11.55 -10.12
CA PHE A 380 7.88 10.42 -9.25
C PHE A 380 8.88 10.33 -8.09
N VAL A 381 10.17 10.42 -8.38
CA VAL A 381 11.25 10.42 -7.37
C VAL A 381 11.04 11.54 -6.36
N ARG A 382 10.71 12.76 -6.83
CA ARG A 382 10.40 13.88 -5.95
C ARG A 382 9.20 13.60 -5.05
N ASN A 383 8.12 13.05 -5.61
CA ASN A 383 6.92 12.70 -4.85
C ASN A 383 7.21 11.61 -3.80
N VAL A 384 7.98 10.58 -4.14
CA VAL A 384 8.43 9.56 -3.19
C VAL A 384 9.28 10.16 -2.08
N GLY A 385 10.23 11.06 -2.41
CA GLY A 385 11.04 11.74 -1.41
C GLY A 385 10.24 12.57 -0.41
N ILE A 386 9.15 13.22 -0.85
CA ILE A 386 8.24 13.96 0.04
C ILE A 386 7.48 12.98 0.95
N MET A 387 6.93 11.90 0.41
CA MET A 387 6.24 10.87 1.19
C MET A 387 7.15 10.22 2.22
N ASN A 388 8.40 9.91 1.85
CA ASN A 388 9.39 9.33 2.76
C ASN A 388 9.68 10.22 3.97
N LYS A 389 9.74 11.54 3.79
CA LYS A 389 9.92 12.49 4.92
C LYS A 389 8.79 12.38 5.93
N THR A 390 7.55 12.28 5.46
CA THR A 390 6.37 12.12 6.33
C THR A 390 6.42 10.76 7.04
N ILE A 391 6.66 9.67 6.31
CA ILE A 391 6.75 8.32 6.90
C ILE A 391 7.86 8.26 7.95
N VAL A 392 9.04 8.81 7.68
CA VAL A 392 10.18 8.85 8.63
C VAL A 392 9.82 9.63 9.88
N SER A 393 9.09 10.75 9.75
CA SER A 393 8.64 11.53 10.91
C SER A 393 7.71 10.72 11.82
N GLU A 394 6.74 10.05 11.23
CA GLU A 394 5.76 9.23 11.95
C GLU A 394 6.43 7.99 12.59
N LEU A 395 7.39 7.37 11.90
CA LEU A 395 8.16 6.26 12.46
C LEU A 395 9.01 6.70 13.66
N LYS A 396 9.64 7.87 13.61
CA LYS A 396 10.38 8.42 14.76
C LYS A 396 9.45 8.62 15.95
N SER A 397 8.27 9.17 15.73
CA SER A 397 7.26 9.33 16.76
C SER A 397 6.85 7.97 17.35
N LEU A 398 6.50 7.00 16.51
CA LEU A 398 6.12 5.65 16.94
C LEU A 398 7.20 4.99 17.82
N PHE A 399 8.46 5.03 17.39
CA PHE A 399 9.54 4.40 18.14
C PHE A 399 9.84 5.12 19.45
N SER A 400 9.71 6.45 19.48
CA SER A 400 9.80 7.25 20.70
C SER A 400 8.72 6.88 21.71
N GLU A 401 7.47 6.73 21.24
CA GLU A 401 6.34 6.29 22.07
C GLU A 401 6.54 4.86 22.60
N ILE A 402 7.06 3.95 21.78
CA ILE A 402 7.38 2.57 22.21
C ILE A 402 8.41 2.59 23.35
N LEU A 403 9.47 3.40 23.24
CA LEU A 403 10.47 3.53 24.31
C LEU A 403 9.86 4.17 25.55
N TRP A 404 9.01 5.18 25.37
CA TRP A 404 8.31 5.83 26.48
C TRP A 404 7.41 4.84 27.24
N VAL A 405 6.61 4.05 26.52
CA VAL A 405 5.78 2.99 27.11
C VAL A 405 6.64 1.94 27.83
N GLY A 406 7.75 1.54 27.22
CA GLY A 406 8.69 0.61 27.82
C GLY A 406 9.21 1.08 29.17
N GLN A 407 9.61 2.35 29.28
CA GLN A 407 10.14 2.94 30.50
C GLN A 407 9.05 3.20 31.54
N ASN A 408 7.97 3.90 31.15
CA ASN A 408 7.03 4.50 32.09
C ASN A 408 5.87 3.57 32.46
N LEU A 409 5.40 2.72 31.53
CA LEU A 409 4.28 1.82 31.78
C LEU A 409 4.74 0.39 32.09
N LEU A 410 5.82 -0.08 31.46
CA LEU A 410 6.30 -1.45 31.66
C LEU A 410 7.50 -1.54 32.61
N GLY A 411 8.03 -0.42 33.12
CA GLY A 411 9.16 -0.39 34.04
C GLY A 411 10.45 -1.01 33.48
N LYS A 412 10.62 -1.03 32.16
CA LYS A 412 11.83 -1.58 31.53
C LYS A 412 12.96 -0.57 31.63
N ASN A 413 14.20 -1.08 31.75
CA ASN A 413 15.40 -0.24 31.85
C ASN A 413 15.83 0.26 30.45
N VAL A 414 15.04 1.17 29.87
CA VAL A 414 15.25 1.82 28.58
C VAL A 414 15.24 3.33 28.77
N ASN A 415 15.77 4.08 27.80
CA ASN A 415 15.73 5.54 27.81
C ASN A 415 14.64 6.04 26.87
N ALA A 416 13.57 6.61 27.41
CA ALA A 416 12.45 7.18 26.65
C ALA A 416 12.87 8.39 25.79
N ASP A 417 13.89 9.15 26.25
CA ASP A 417 14.38 10.35 25.57
C ASP A 417 15.55 10.04 24.60
N ALA A 418 15.79 8.77 24.29
CA ALA A 418 16.83 8.39 23.35
C ALA A 418 16.57 9.01 21.97
N LYS A 419 17.61 9.63 21.39
CA LYS A 419 17.51 10.18 20.03
C LYS A 419 17.43 9.05 19.01
N ILE A 420 16.31 9.01 18.27
CA ILE A 420 16.07 8.00 17.25
C ILE A 420 16.33 8.61 15.88
N ILE A 421 17.15 7.94 15.08
CA ILE A 421 17.39 8.26 13.68
C ILE A 421 16.79 7.12 12.87
N VAL A 422 15.89 7.47 11.97
CA VAL A 422 15.27 6.52 11.02
C VAL A 422 15.69 6.95 9.63
N THR A 423 16.26 6.03 8.88
CA THR A 423 16.64 6.23 7.47
C THR A 423 15.93 5.21 6.61
N VAL A 424 15.19 5.69 5.64
CA VAL A 424 14.60 4.88 4.57
C VAL A 424 15.50 5.05 3.36
N LYS A 425 16.14 3.98 2.92
CA LYS A 425 16.98 4.02 1.73
C LYS A 425 16.10 4.14 0.49
N ASP A 426 16.46 5.05 -0.39
CA ASP A 426 15.73 5.32 -1.62
C ASP A 426 16.42 4.62 -2.79
N GLY A 427 16.12 3.33 -2.98
CA GLY A 427 16.65 2.51 -4.08
C GLY A 427 16.18 2.94 -5.48
N LEU A 428 15.40 4.04 -5.60
CA LEU A 428 14.95 4.58 -6.89
C LEU A 428 15.96 5.54 -7.51
N ILE A 429 16.82 6.16 -6.72
CA ILE A 429 17.68 7.28 -7.15
C ILE A 429 19.07 6.79 -7.54
N THR A 430 19.62 5.82 -6.84
CA THR A 430 20.95 5.29 -7.13
C THR A 430 20.91 3.77 -7.19
N SER A 431 21.53 3.19 -8.21
CA SER A 431 21.83 1.75 -8.16
C SER A 431 22.94 1.54 -7.12
N ASP A 432 22.92 0.43 -6.37
CA ASP A 432 24.00 0.04 -5.45
C ASP A 432 25.39 0.20 -6.08
N LYS A 433 25.46 0.07 -7.40
CA LYS A 433 26.68 0.20 -8.16
C LYS A 433 27.15 1.65 -8.25
N ASP A 434 26.22 2.59 -8.51
CA ASP A 434 26.54 4.02 -8.62
C ASP A 434 26.87 4.61 -7.25
N GLU A 435 26.15 4.18 -6.19
CA GLU A 435 26.45 4.57 -4.82
C GLU A 435 27.81 4.04 -4.37
N LYS A 436 28.13 2.79 -4.71
CA LYS A 436 29.43 2.18 -4.43
C LYS A 436 30.58 2.85 -5.16
N GLU A 437 30.34 3.33 -6.41
CA GLU A 437 31.33 4.14 -7.15
C GLU A 437 31.50 5.52 -6.53
N SER A 438 30.41 6.17 -6.12
CA SER A 438 30.46 7.47 -5.41
C SER A 438 31.21 7.34 -4.09
N ASP A 439 30.89 6.35 -3.26
CA ASP A 439 31.56 6.12 -1.99
C ASP A 439 33.07 5.78 -2.19
N ARG A 440 33.41 5.07 -3.27
CA ARG A 440 34.83 4.86 -3.63
C ARG A 440 35.55 6.14 -3.98
N ALA A 441 34.88 7.03 -4.69
CA ALA A 441 35.42 8.35 -5.01
C ALA A 441 35.59 9.20 -3.73
N ASP A 442 34.64 9.14 -2.80
CA ASP A 442 34.68 9.83 -1.52
C ASP A 442 35.80 9.29 -0.62
N VAL A 443 36.04 7.96 -0.62
CA VAL A 443 37.20 7.36 0.07
C VAL A 443 38.51 7.83 -0.56
N ALA A 444 38.60 7.91 -1.89
CA ALA A 444 39.77 8.39 -2.60
C ALA A 444 40.02 9.90 -2.35
N ALA A 445 38.95 10.69 -2.21
CA ALA A 445 39.00 12.11 -1.87
C ALA A 445 39.23 12.39 -0.36
N GLY A 446 39.25 11.34 0.48
CA GLY A 446 39.41 11.48 1.93
C GLY A 446 38.17 12.02 2.66
N LEU A 447 37.02 12.07 2.00
CA LEU A 447 35.73 12.50 2.57
C LEU A 447 35.02 11.40 3.35
N MET A 448 35.32 10.13 3.02
CA MET A 448 34.82 8.95 3.70
C MET A 448 36.00 8.09 4.21
N SER A 449 35.89 7.53 5.41
CA SER A 449 36.93 6.62 5.89
C SER A 449 36.85 5.25 5.25
N LYS A 450 38.01 4.58 5.05
CA LYS A 450 38.03 3.19 4.57
C LYS A 450 37.28 2.23 5.50
N LEU A 451 37.24 2.56 6.80
CA LEU A 451 36.51 1.81 7.81
C LEU A 451 35.00 1.87 7.53
N ASP A 452 34.46 3.10 7.36
CA ASP A 452 33.05 3.31 7.10
C ASP A 452 32.61 2.68 5.78
N TYR A 453 33.45 2.74 4.75
CA TYR A 453 33.20 2.07 3.47
C TYR A 453 33.08 0.54 3.63
N ILE A 454 33.99 -0.09 4.38
CA ILE A 454 33.96 -1.54 4.59
C ILE A 454 32.74 -1.93 5.44
N MET A 455 32.45 -1.18 6.51
CA MET A 455 31.26 -1.39 7.33
C MET A 455 29.99 -1.31 6.50
N LYS A 456 29.85 -0.28 5.68
CA LYS A 456 28.67 -0.05 4.84
C LYS A 456 28.45 -1.15 3.80
N TRP A 457 29.50 -1.51 3.04
CA TRP A 457 29.38 -2.39 1.87
C TRP A 457 29.59 -3.87 2.15
N GLN A 458 30.12 -4.22 3.29
CA GLN A 458 30.34 -5.61 3.70
C GLN A 458 29.51 -6.04 4.91
N GLY A 459 28.74 -5.12 5.50
CA GLY A 459 27.89 -5.40 6.66
C GLY A 459 28.67 -5.85 7.91
N LEU A 460 29.93 -5.42 8.05
CA LEU A 460 30.80 -5.81 9.13
C LEU A 460 30.62 -4.87 10.33
N THR A 461 30.79 -5.40 11.55
CA THR A 461 30.90 -4.58 12.76
C THR A 461 32.20 -3.77 12.73
N GLU A 462 32.30 -2.71 13.55
CA GLU A 462 33.48 -1.86 13.63
C GLU A 462 34.74 -2.68 13.94
N GLU A 463 34.65 -3.63 14.88
CA GLU A 463 35.76 -4.52 15.25
C GLU A 463 36.20 -5.38 14.07
N GLN A 464 35.26 -6.02 13.38
CA GLN A 464 35.55 -6.85 12.19
C GLN A 464 36.09 -6.02 11.01
N ALA A 465 35.61 -4.79 10.84
CA ALA A 465 36.08 -3.89 9.80
C ALA A 465 37.50 -3.39 10.09
N ARG A 466 37.85 -3.18 11.38
CA ARG A 466 39.24 -2.83 11.81
C ARG A 466 40.20 -4.00 11.58
N GLU A 467 39.83 -5.22 11.99
CA GLU A 467 40.65 -6.42 11.73
C GLU A 467 40.90 -6.61 10.22
N LYS A 468 39.87 -6.42 9.40
CA LYS A 468 40.00 -6.55 7.95
C LYS A 468 40.89 -5.46 7.34
N LEU A 469 40.85 -4.25 7.86
CA LEU A 469 41.75 -3.17 7.46
C LEU A 469 43.20 -3.46 7.81
N GLU A 470 43.46 -4.08 8.96
CA GLU A 470 44.80 -4.51 9.38
C GLU A 470 45.31 -5.62 8.45
N GLN A 471 44.52 -6.65 8.19
CA GLN A 471 44.86 -7.71 7.24
C GLN A 471 45.19 -7.17 5.84
N MET A 472 44.36 -6.23 5.32
CA MET A 472 44.62 -5.57 4.03
C MET A 472 45.90 -4.74 4.00
N LYS A 473 46.34 -4.17 5.14
CA LYS A 473 47.62 -3.45 5.25
C LYS A 473 48.79 -4.40 5.27
N GLU A 474 48.68 -5.53 5.98
CA GLU A 474 49.69 -6.59 6.02
C GLU A 474 49.91 -7.20 4.63
N GLU A 475 48.85 -7.55 3.93
CA GLU A 475 48.91 -8.06 2.55
C GLU A 475 49.50 -7.05 1.56
N GLN A 476 49.31 -5.75 1.78
CA GLN A 476 49.92 -4.72 0.94
C GLN A 476 51.41 -4.52 1.25
N SER A 477 51.87 -4.67 2.50
CA SER A 477 53.27 -4.61 2.86
C SER A 477 54.04 -5.82 2.33
N ASP A 478 53.49 -7.04 2.46
CA ASP A 478 54.08 -8.25 1.93
C ASP A 478 54.22 -8.25 0.39
N ASN A 479 53.25 -7.62 -0.31
CA ASN A 479 53.32 -7.44 -1.75
C ASN A 479 54.33 -6.38 -2.22
N ILE A 480 54.73 -5.46 -1.36
CA ILE A 480 55.76 -4.46 -1.64
C ILE A 480 57.13 -5.05 -1.38
N GLU A 481 57.37 -5.80 -0.30
CA GLU A 481 58.60 -6.52 -0.04
C GLU A 481 58.94 -7.56 -1.13
N ASN A 482 57.93 -8.34 -1.56
CA ASN A 482 58.12 -9.29 -2.64
C ASN A 482 58.44 -8.65 -4.03
N LYS A 483 58.05 -7.36 -4.25
CA LYS A 483 58.41 -6.63 -5.48
C LYS A 483 59.79 -6.01 -5.44
N GLU A 484 60.30 -5.69 -4.25
CA GLU A 484 61.71 -5.19 -4.08
C GLU A 484 62.73 -6.33 -4.21
N ASP A 485 62.42 -7.54 -3.72
CA ASP A 485 63.28 -8.71 -3.86
C ASP A 485 63.40 -9.23 -5.29
N VAL A 486 62.38 -9.07 -6.14
CA VAL A 486 62.42 -9.46 -7.56
C VAL A 486 63.26 -8.48 -8.40
N ASN A 487 63.35 -7.20 -7.99
CA ASN A 487 64.14 -6.19 -8.72
C ASN A 487 65.64 -6.16 -8.31
N THR A 488 66.03 -6.90 -7.28
CA THR A 488 67.44 -7.00 -6.82
C THR A 488 68.17 -8.23 -7.36
N THR A 489 67.47 -9.16 -8.06
CA THR A 489 68.06 -10.38 -8.63
C THR A 489 68.40 -10.28 -10.12
N ASP A 490 68.13 -9.16 -10.79
CA ASP A 490 68.50 -8.90 -12.20
C ASP A 490 69.49 -7.75 -12.37
N LYS A 491 70.58 -7.80 -11.63
CA LYS A 491 71.79 -6.98 -11.89
C LYS A 491 73.08 -7.81 -11.91
#